data_64018f412c87f5f1324150b3bad772da
#
_entry.id   64018f412c87f5f1324150b3bad772da
#
_cell.length_a   1.000
_cell.length_b   1.000
_cell.length_c   1.000
_cell.angle_alpha   90.00
_cell.angle_beta   90.00
_cell.angle_gamma   90.00
#
_symmetry.space_group_name_H-M   'P 1'
#
loop_
_entity.id
_entity.type
_entity.pdbx_description
1 polymer ?
#
loop_
_entity_poly.entity_id
_entity_poly.type
_entity_poly.pdbx_seq_one_letter_code
_entity_poly.pdbx_strand_id
1 'polypeptide(L)'
;MQLRKIFPVLLAVWPYTLFLGKWIQGTSVEVYLLATVLVVAANLAHVVYLKRKGDSHELAFWCRALKLAHIPYFLLLGLTLFALLFIIIVPTFVFLVPILAGILLSISYALLLVTSAYGLAAIHQERGRNILSKLYTVGITVLHLIFVADVIGACLIYGKLKQDQRNEIEEISVN
;
A
#
# COMPACT_ATOMS: atom_id res chain seq x y z
N MET A 1 -21.41 4.70 -8.18
CA MET A 1 -19.97 4.94 -8.50
C MET A 1 -19.12 5.41 -7.31
N GLN A 2 -19.66 6.12 -6.32
CA GLN A 2 -18.91 6.62 -5.17
C GLN A 2 -18.54 5.56 -4.11
N LEU A 3 -19.38 4.57 -3.85
CA LEU A 3 -19.15 3.53 -2.82
C LEU A 3 -17.82 2.75 -2.99
N ARG A 4 -17.35 2.60 -4.23
CA ARG A 4 -16.13 1.83 -4.53
C ARG A 4 -14.83 2.54 -4.11
N LYS A 5 -14.82 3.87 -4.09
CA LYS A 5 -13.68 4.68 -3.66
C LYS A 5 -13.48 4.66 -2.14
N ILE A 6 -14.49 4.20 -1.39
CA ILE A 6 -14.44 4.11 0.07
C ILE A 6 -13.39 3.09 0.53
N PHE A 7 -13.25 1.95 -0.15
CA PHE A 7 -12.33 0.89 0.27
C PHE A 7 -10.86 1.34 0.32
N PRO A 8 -10.28 1.92 -0.75
CA PRO A 8 -8.91 2.40 -0.67
C PRO A 8 -8.74 3.60 0.29
N VAL A 9 -9.74 4.47 0.42
CA VAL A 9 -9.70 5.57 1.41
C VAL A 9 -9.70 5.00 2.83
N LEU A 10 -10.52 3.98 3.10
CA LEU A 10 -10.53 3.31 4.40
C LEU A 10 -9.17 2.69 4.70
N LEU A 11 -8.52 2.04 3.72
CA LEU A 11 -7.19 1.49 3.87
C LEU A 11 -6.14 2.59 4.12
N ALA A 12 -6.27 3.77 3.48
CA ALA A 12 -5.37 4.89 3.69
C ALA A 12 -5.41 5.42 5.13
N VAL A 13 -6.60 5.46 5.73
CA VAL A 13 -6.80 6.02 7.08
C VAL A 13 -6.58 4.97 8.18
N TRP A 14 -6.86 3.71 7.91
CA TRP A 14 -6.86 2.63 8.90
C TRP A 14 -5.59 2.53 9.75
N PRO A 15 -4.36 2.60 9.21
CA PRO A 15 -3.14 2.48 10.00
C PRO A 15 -2.96 3.58 11.04
N TYR A 16 -3.52 4.75 10.79
CA TYR A 16 -3.43 5.88 11.71
C TYR A 16 -4.27 5.68 12.98
N THR A 17 -5.27 4.80 12.93
CA THR A 17 -6.08 4.44 14.10
C THR A 17 -5.25 3.82 15.22
N LEU A 18 -4.11 3.17 14.88
CA LEU A 18 -3.16 2.64 15.86
C LEU A 18 -2.54 3.74 16.74
N PHE A 19 -2.35 4.94 16.19
CA PHE A 19 -1.77 6.08 16.92
C PHE A 19 -2.83 6.92 17.65
N LEU A 20 -4.10 6.75 17.32
CA LEU A 20 -5.23 7.43 17.96
C LEU A 20 -5.69 6.72 19.24
N GLY A 21 -4.76 6.36 20.11
CA GLY A 21 -4.91 5.49 21.27
C GLY A 21 -6.17 5.66 22.16
N LYS A 22 -6.84 6.83 22.13
CA LYS A 22 -8.12 7.05 22.83
C LYS A 22 -9.29 6.23 22.26
N TRP A 23 -9.26 5.89 20.97
CA TRP A 23 -10.31 5.09 20.32
C TRP A 23 -10.18 3.60 20.66
N ILE A 24 -8.97 3.15 21.00
CA ILE A 24 -8.68 1.73 21.30
C ILE A 24 -9.02 1.41 22.76
N GLN A 25 -9.05 2.39 23.65
CA GLN A 25 -9.32 2.17 25.10
C GLN A 25 -10.72 1.58 25.40
N GLY A 26 -11.66 1.66 24.44
CA GLY A 26 -12.99 1.04 24.59
C GLY A 26 -13.24 -0.15 23.66
N THR A 27 -12.30 -0.48 22.78
CA THR A 27 -12.48 -1.54 21.78
C THR A 27 -11.57 -2.73 22.13
N SER A 28 -12.13 -3.94 22.18
CA SER A 28 -11.31 -5.13 22.41
C SER A 28 -10.34 -5.35 21.25
N VAL A 29 -9.16 -5.89 21.56
CA VAL A 29 -8.12 -6.19 20.55
C VAL A 29 -8.66 -7.11 19.44
N GLU A 30 -9.54 -8.03 19.80
CA GLU A 30 -10.16 -8.97 18.86
C GLU A 30 -11.03 -8.25 17.83
N VAL A 31 -11.86 -7.28 18.27
CA VAL A 31 -12.69 -6.47 17.37
C VAL A 31 -11.82 -5.65 16.43
N TYR A 32 -10.71 -5.08 16.93
CA TYR A 32 -9.78 -4.34 16.11
C TYR A 32 -9.10 -5.22 15.06
N LEU A 33 -8.64 -6.42 15.45
CA LEU A 33 -8.04 -7.39 14.53
C LEU A 33 -9.06 -7.83 13.48
N LEU A 34 -10.29 -8.16 13.86
CA LEU A 34 -11.35 -8.53 12.93
C LEU A 34 -11.63 -7.40 11.93
N ALA A 35 -11.76 -6.17 12.40
CA ALA A 35 -11.95 -5.01 11.54
C ALA A 35 -10.78 -4.81 10.57
N THR A 36 -9.54 -5.01 11.02
CA THR A 36 -8.33 -4.96 10.16
C THR A 36 -8.39 -6.01 9.06
N VAL A 37 -8.75 -7.25 9.39
CA VAL A 37 -8.90 -8.33 8.40
C VAL A 37 -9.98 -7.98 7.38
N LEU A 38 -11.12 -7.42 7.81
CA LEU A 38 -12.20 -7.01 6.92
C LEU A 38 -11.77 -5.88 5.98
N VAL A 39 -11.03 -4.87 6.47
CA VAL A 39 -10.49 -3.78 5.66
C VAL A 39 -9.53 -4.32 4.61
N VAL A 40 -8.62 -5.22 4.98
CA VAL A 40 -7.68 -5.86 4.07
C VAL A 40 -8.42 -6.69 3.02
N ALA A 41 -9.34 -7.56 3.43
CA ALA A 41 -10.12 -8.41 2.53
C ALA A 41 -10.95 -7.59 1.53
N ALA A 42 -11.61 -6.52 1.98
CA ALA A 42 -12.37 -5.61 1.13
C ALA A 42 -11.48 -4.93 0.07
N ASN A 43 -10.26 -4.52 0.46
CA ASN A 43 -9.32 -3.92 -0.48
C ASN A 43 -8.77 -4.93 -1.49
N LEU A 44 -8.44 -6.15 -1.09
CA LEU A 44 -8.05 -7.21 -2.01
C LEU A 44 -9.17 -7.57 -2.99
N ALA A 45 -10.42 -7.65 -2.51
CA ALA A 45 -11.58 -7.83 -3.37
C ALA A 45 -11.74 -6.68 -4.38
N HIS A 46 -11.48 -5.43 -3.95
CA HIS A 46 -11.49 -4.26 -4.83
C HIS A 46 -10.40 -4.33 -5.91
N VAL A 47 -9.18 -4.76 -5.56
CA VAL A 47 -8.10 -5.01 -6.55
C VAL A 47 -8.52 -6.04 -7.59
N VAL A 48 -9.08 -7.18 -7.15
CA VAL A 48 -9.57 -8.24 -8.06
C VAL A 48 -10.67 -7.71 -8.97
N TYR A 49 -11.60 -6.92 -8.41
CA TYR A 49 -12.66 -6.29 -9.18
C TYR A 49 -12.12 -5.36 -10.28
N LEU A 50 -11.21 -4.43 -9.94
CA LEU A 50 -10.60 -3.50 -10.92
C LEU A 50 -9.78 -4.25 -11.97
N LYS A 51 -9.04 -5.29 -11.58
CA LYS A 51 -8.32 -6.16 -12.51
C LYS A 51 -9.26 -6.83 -13.51
N ARG A 52 -10.41 -7.36 -13.06
CA ARG A 52 -11.43 -7.97 -13.94
C ARG A 52 -12.06 -6.96 -14.89
N LYS A 53 -12.26 -5.72 -14.43
CA LYS A 53 -12.78 -4.63 -15.26
C LYS A 53 -11.82 -4.17 -16.36
N GLY A 54 -10.54 -4.46 -16.21
CA GLY A 54 -9.53 -4.03 -17.18
C GLY A 54 -9.00 -2.61 -16.95
N ASP A 55 -9.19 -2.04 -15.75
CA ASP A 55 -8.88 -0.64 -15.43
C ASP A 55 -7.51 -0.51 -14.75
N SER A 56 -6.45 -0.66 -15.55
CA SER A 56 -5.06 -0.54 -15.09
C SER A 56 -4.70 0.86 -14.59
N HIS A 57 -5.31 1.89 -15.19
CA HIS A 57 -5.09 3.27 -14.77
C HIS A 57 -5.64 3.54 -13.37
N GLU A 58 -6.85 3.07 -13.06
CA GLU A 58 -7.43 3.20 -11.72
C GLU A 58 -6.62 2.40 -10.69
N LEU A 59 -6.13 1.20 -11.05
CA LEU A 59 -5.24 0.41 -10.20
C LEU A 59 -3.93 1.15 -9.88
N ALA A 60 -3.26 1.71 -10.90
CA ALA A 60 -2.02 2.47 -10.71
C ALA A 60 -2.24 3.77 -9.92
N PHE A 61 -3.36 4.46 -10.16
CA PHE A 61 -3.74 5.64 -9.39
C PHE A 61 -3.89 5.32 -7.90
N TRP A 62 -4.66 4.26 -7.56
CA TRP A 62 -4.85 3.87 -6.17
C TRP A 62 -3.56 3.36 -5.51
N CYS A 63 -2.72 2.62 -6.26
CA CYS A 63 -1.41 2.23 -5.77
C CYS A 63 -0.59 3.45 -5.33
N ARG A 64 -0.45 4.45 -6.21
CA ARG A 64 0.27 5.69 -5.91
C ARG A 64 -0.36 6.47 -4.76
N ALA A 65 -1.68 6.68 -4.78
CA ALA A 65 -2.39 7.44 -3.76
C ALA A 65 -2.24 6.83 -2.37
N LEU A 66 -2.41 5.51 -2.25
CA LEU A 66 -2.25 4.78 -1.00
C LEU A 66 -0.83 4.89 -0.47
N LYS A 67 0.19 4.71 -1.31
CA LYS A 67 1.59 4.78 -0.88
C LYS A 67 1.98 6.17 -0.41
N LEU A 68 1.53 7.21 -1.10
CA LEU A 68 1.75 8.59 -0.66
C LEU A 68 1.03 8.88 0.66
N ALA A 69 -0.21 8.39 0.82
CA ALA A 69 -0.96 8.53 2.07
C ALA A 69 -0.28 7.81 3.25
N HIS A 70 0.47 6.73 3.00
CA HIS A 70 1.16 5.98 4.06
C HIS A 70 2.55 6.51 4.42
N ILE A 71 3.11 7.50 3.71
CA ILE A 71 4.40 8.10 4.05
C ILE A 71 4.43 8.59 5.51
N PRO A 72 3.46 9.40 6.00
CA PRO A 72 3.47 9.85 7.39
C PRO A 72 3.37 8.69 8.38
N TYR A 73 2.61 7.64 8.05
CA TYR A 73 2.52 6.44 8.88
C TYR A 73 3.89 5.77 9.04
N PHE A 74 4.65 5.58 7.96
CA PHE A 74 5.97 4.96 8.01
C PHE A 74 7.00 5.85 8.72
N LEU A 75 6.88 7.17 8.63
CA LEU A 75 7.70 8.09 9.42
C LEU A 75 7.40 7.95 10.92
N LEU A 76 6.13 7.91 11.32
CA LEU A 76 5.73 7.69 12.71
C LEU A 76 6.19 6.32 13.23
N LEU A 77 6.07 5.28 12.40
CA LEU A 77 6.59 3.95 12.72
C LEU A 77 8.10 3.99 12.96
N GLY A 78 8.86 4.63 12.07
CA GLY A 78 10.31 4.79 12.21
C GLY A 78 10.69 5.50 13.51
N LEU A 79 10.00 6.59 13.86
CA LEU A 79 10.17 7.29 15.12
C LEU A 79 9.85 6.40 16.33
N THR A 80 8.77 5.61 16.24
CA THR A 80 8.38 4.67 17.30
C THR A 80 9.44 3.59 17.49
N LEU A 81 9.92 2.98 16.40
CA LEU A 81 10.99 1.98 16.47
C LEU A 81 12.29 2.57 17.01
N PHE A 82 12.62 3.79 16.61
CA PHE A 82 13.77 4.51 17.15
C PHE A 82 13.64 4.77 18.65
N ALA A 83 12.46 5.20 19.13
CA ALA A 83 12.21 5.38 20.55
C ALA A 83 12.32 4.05 21.33
N LEU A 84 11.89 2.93 20.76
CA LEU A 84 12.02 1.61 21.37
C LEU A 84 13.48 1.21 21.60
N LEU A 85 14.43 1.67 20.76
CA LEU A 85 15.86 1.41 20.98
C LEU A 85 16.39 2.03 22.28
N PHE A 86 15.83 3.16 22.73
CA PHE A 86 16.22 3.73 24.03
C PHE A 86 15.61 2.96 25.20
N ILE A 87 14.44 2.40 25.03
CA ILE A 87 13.76 1.62 26.07
C ILE A 87 14.48 0.29 26.33
N ILE A 88 15.16 -0.28 25.32
CA ILE A 88 15.89 -1.54 25.46
C ILE A 88 17.04 -1.47 26.48
N ILE A 89 17.54 -0.25 26.78
CA ILE A 89 18.59 -0.03 27.79
C ILE A 89 18.12 -0.45 29.19
N VAL A 90 16.81 -0.42 29.44
CA VAL A 90 16.23 -0.87 30.71
C VAL A 90 16.11 -2.39 30.72
N PRO A 91 16.79 -3.11 31.63
CA PRO A 91 16.89 -4.59 31.60
C PRO A 91 15.54 -5.31 31.52
N THR A 92 14.50 -4.77 32.15
CA THR A 92 13.13 -5.35 32.17
C THR A 92 12.51 -5.39 30.77
N PHE A 93 12.91 -4.49 29.85
CA PHE A 93 12.32 -4.36 28.53
C PHE A 93 13.14 -5.02 27.41
N VAL A 94 14.31 -5.56 27.70
CA VAL A 94 15.20 -6.21 26.71
C VAL A 94 14.48 -7.28 25.89
N PHE A 95 13.60 -8.07 26.51
CA PHE A 95 12.83 -9.10 25.81
C PHE A 95 11.54 -8.58 25.19
N LEU A 96 10.90 -7.57 25.82
CA LEU A 96 9.62 -7.03 25.35
C LEU A 96 9.77 -6.17 24.09
N VAL A 97 10.84 -5.36 24.01
CA VAL A 97 11.07 -4.45 22.87
C VAL A 97 11.22 -5.19 21.54
N PRO A 98 12.01 -6.27 21.38
CA PRO A 98 12.11 -7.02 20.13
C PRO A 98 10.77 -7.61 19.70
N ILE A 99 9.97 -8.12 20.65
CA ILE A 99 8.65 -8.67 20.35
C ILE A 99 7.72 -7.59 19.81
N LEU A 100 7.66 -6.44 20.50
CA LEU A 100 6.82 -5.32 20.09
C LEU A 100 7.25 -4.76 18.72
N ALA A 101 8.56 -4.58 18.51
CA ALA A 101 9.11 -4.15 17.24
C ALA A 101 8.77 -5.15 16.11
N GLY A 102 8.90 -6.46 16.37
CA GLY A 102 8.54 -7.51 15.43
C GLY A 102 7.05 -7.47 15.04
N ILE A 103 6.16 -7.25 15.99
CA ILE A 103 4.72 -7.09 15.73
C ILE A 103 4.44 -5.86 14.86
N LEU A 104 5.01 -4.71 15.23
CA LEU A 104 4.83 -3.46 14.48
C LEU A 104 5.35 -3.58 13.04
N LEU A 105 6.52 -4.17 12.85
CA LEU A 105 7.10 -4.42 11.52
C LEU A 105 6.25 -5.38 10.71
N SER A 106 5.73 -6.45 11.31
CA SER A 106 4.88 -7.44 10.64
C SER A 106 3.57 -6.81 10.13
N ILE A 107 2.91 -6.01 10.96
CA ILE A 107 1.69 -5.28 10.58
C ILE A 107 1.99 -4.30 9.43
N SER A 108 3.10 -3.58 9.52
CA SER A 108 3.50 -2.60 8.50
C SER A 108 3.89 -3.25 7.18
N TYR A 109 4.53 -4.42 7.23
CA TYR A 109 4.85 -5.19 6.04
C TYR A 109 3.59 -5.77 5.38
N ALA A 110 2.63 -6.26 6.17
CA ALA A 110 1.33 -6.69 5.65
C ALA A 110 0.60 -5.55 4.93
N LEU A 111 0.61 -4.34 5.50
CA LEU A 111 0.05 -3.14 4.88
C LEU A 111 0.75 -2.81 3.55
N LEU A 112 2.07 -2.87 3.52
CA LEU A 112 2.87 -2.68 2.30
C LEU A 112 2.48 -3.69 1.21
N LEU A 113 2.30 -4.97 1.54
CA LEU A 113 1.88 -6.00 0.59
C LEU A 113 0.49 -5.71 0.02
N VAL A 114 -0.47 -5.32 0.86
CA VAL A 114 -1.85 -5.00 0.42
C VAL A 114 -1.86 -3.80 -0.52
N THR A 115 -1.12 -2.74 -0.20
CA THR A 115 -1.03 -1.56 -1.09
C THR A 115 -0.29 -1.87 -2.38
N SER A 116 0.73 -2.73 -2.34
CA SER A 116 1.47 -3.18 -3.52
C SER A 116 0.63 -4.08 -4.43
N ALA A 117 -0.40 -4.77 -3.91
CA ALA A 117 -1.30 -5.58 -4.73
C ALA A 117 -1.98 -4.78 -5.85
N TYR A 118 -2.30 -3.49 -5.61
CA TYR A 118 -2.81 -2.59 -6.66
C TYR A 118 -1.80 -2.38 -7.80
N GLY A 119 -0.53 -2.11 -7.46
CA GLY A 119 0.54 -1.93 -8.44
C GLY A 119 0.84 -3.21 -9.22
N LEU A 120 0.96 -4.33 -8.52
CA LEU A 120 1.20 -5.63 -9.15
C LEU A 120 0.06 -6.04 -10.08
N ALA A 121 -1.20 -5.76 -9.72
CA ALA A 121 -2.35 -6.01 -10.58
C ALA A 121 -2.30 -5.15 -11.85
N ALA A 122 -1.96 -3.86 -11.74
CA ALA A 122 -1.77 -2.96 -12.89
C ALA A 122 -0.66 -3.45 -13.82
N ILE A 123 0.52 -3.79 -13.27
CA ILE A 123 1.66 -4.31 -14.02
C ILE A 123 1.30 -5.59 -14.77
N HIS A 124 0.63 -6.54 -14.10
CA HIS A 124 0.24 -7.80 -14.71
C HIS A 124 -0.73 -7.59 -15.88
N GLN A 125 -1.64 -6.62 -15.76
CA GLN A 125 -2.61 -6.31 -16.80
C GLN A 125 -1.94 -5.69 -18.04
N GLU A 126 -1.04 -4.73 -17.86
CA GLU A 126 -0.33 -4.07 -18.95
C GLU A 126 0.71 -4.98 -19.61
N ARG A 127 1.29 -5.90 -18.86
CA ARG A 127 2.11 -6.96 -19.43
C ARG A 127 1.30 -7.86 -20.39
N GLY A 128 0.06 -8.20 -20.03
CA GLY A 128 -0.84 -8.97 -20.90
C GLY A 128 -1.17 -8.24 -22.21
N ARG A 129 -1.09 -6.92 -22.24
CA ARG A 129 -1.26 -6.06 -23.42
C ARG A 129 0.05 -5.81 -24.20
N ASN A 130 1.18 -6.39 -23.79
CA ASN A 130 2.53 -6.19 -24.36
C ASN A 130 3.06 -4.74 -24.30
N ILE A 131 2.48 -3.89 -23.49
CA ILE A 131 2.89 -2.48 -23.30
C ILE A 131 4.18 -2.39 -22.46
N LEU A 132 4.38 -3.31 -21.52
CA LEU A 132 5.54 -3.33 -20.63
C LEU A 132 6.54 -4.43 -21.00
N SER A 133 7.83 -4.06 -21.13
CA SER A 133 8.90 -5.04 -21.31
C SER A 133 9.06 -5.93 -20.09
N LYS A 134 9.56 -7.16 -20.29
CA LYS A 134 9.80 -8.11 -19.17
C LYS A 134 10.74 -7.54 -18.12
N LEU A 135 11.82 -6.88 -18.56
CA LEU A 135 12.83 -6.31 -17.65
C LEU A 135 12.24 -5.20 -16.79
N TYR A 136 11.44 -4.30 -17.37
CA TYR A 136 10.75 -3.23 -16.66
C TYR A 136 9.74 -3.79 -15.65
N THR A 137 8.99 -4.81 -16.04
CA THR A 137 8.02 -5.50 -15.16
C THR A 137 8.72 -6.11 -13.93
N VAL A 138 9.82 -6.82 -14.12
CA VAL A 138 10.59 -7.43 -13.01
C VAL A 138 11.16 -6.34 -12.12
N GLY A 139 11.78 -5.31 -12.70
CA GLY A 139 12.36 -4.19 -11.94
C GLY A 139 11.33 -3.51 -11.03
N ILE A 140 10.17 -3.14 -11.56
CA ILE A 140 9.12 -2.50 -10.74
C ILE A 140 8.54 -3.47 -9.71
N THR A 141 8.39 -4.76 -10.04
CA THR A 141 7.91 -5.76 -9.07
C THR A 141 8.88 -5.86 -7.87
N VAL A 142 10.19 -5.87 -8.13
CA VAL A 142 11.21 -5.87 -7.07
C VAL A 142 11.15 -4.57 -6.24
N LEU A 143 10.99 -3.42 -6.89
CA LEU A 143 10.82 -2.15 -6.19
C LEU A 143 9.61 -2.17 -5.23
N HIS A 144 8.52 -2.84 -5.59
CA HIS A 144 7.31 -2.94 -4.75
C HIS A 144 7.52 -3.82 -3.49
N LEU A 145 8.59 -4.61 -3.41
CA LEU A 145 8.93 -5.42 -2.24
C LEU A 145 9.88 -4.70 -1.27
N ILE A 146 10.51 -3.59 -1.69
CA ILE A 146 11.47 -2.83 -0.89
C ILE A 146 10.77 -1.58 -0.32
N PHE A 147 10.76 -1.45 0.98
CA PHE A 147 9.97 -0.48 1.76
C PHE A 147 10.00 0.97 1.26
N VAL A 148 11.17 1.51 0.90
CA VAL A 148 11.33 2.89 0.40
C VAL A 148 11.16 2.97 -1.11
N ALA A 149 11.66 1.98 -1.83
CA ALA A 149 11.61 1.92 -3.29
C ALA A 149 10.20 1.68 -3.83
N ASP A 150 9.31 1.16 -3.00
CA ASP A 150 7.91 0.89 -3.30
C ASP A 150 7.12 2.14 -3.72
N VAL A 151 7.35 3.27 -3.07
CA VAL A 151 6.74 4.56 -3.44
C VAL A 151 7.24 5.01 -4.83
N ILE A 152 8.54 4.85 -5.10
CA ILE A 152 9.14 5.18 -6.39
C ILE A 152 8.53 4.30 -7.48
N GLY A 153 8.41 2.98 -7.24
CA GLY A 153 7.78 2.03 -8.16
C GLY A 153 6.34 2.41 -8.52
N ALA A 154 5.54 2.82 -7.52
CA ALA A 154 4.16 3.27 -7.74
C ALA A 154 4.08 4.58 -8.55
N CYS A 155 5.00 5.50 -8.35
CA CYS A 155 5.06 6.75 -9.13
C CYS A 155 5.50 6.47 -10.59
N LEU A 156 6.45 5.58 -10.81
CA LEU A 156 6.95 5.21 -12.13
C LEU A 156 5.88 4.53 -12.99
N ILE A 157 5.16 3.56 -12.42
CA ILE A 157 4.09 2.88 -13.18
C ILE A 157 2.96 3.82 -13.53
N TYR A 158 2.51 4.65 -12.56
CA TYR A 158 1.46 5.63 -12.82
C TYR A 158 1.88 6.65 -13.87
N GLY A 159 3.12 7.16 -13.81
CA GLY A 159 3.66 8.11 -14.79
C GLY A 159 3.69 7.53 -16.20
N LYS A 160 4.15 6.28 -16.34
CA LYS A 160 4.20 5.60 -17.62
C LYS A 160 2.81 5.39 -18.23
N LEU A 161 1.88 4.85 -17.48
CA LEU A 161 0.51 4.63 -17.98
C LEU A 161 -0.19 5.92 -18.37
N LYS A 162 0.04 7.01 -17.61
CA LYS A 162 -0.50 8.33 -17.96
C LYS A 162 0.09 8.89 -19.27
N GLN A 163 1.37 8.62 -19.51
CA GLN A 163 2.04 9.02 -20.77
C GLN A 163 1.49 8.23 -21.96
N ASP A 164 1.33 6.91 -21.84
CA ASP A 164 0.79 6.06 -22.88
C ASP A 164 -0.63 6.49 -23.25
N GLN A 165 -1.49 6.79 -22.26
CA GLN A 165 -2.84 7.32 -22.50
C GLN A 165 -2.83 8.67 -23.25
N ARG A 166 -1.87 9.55 -22.97
CA ARG A 166 -1.75 10.83 -23.67
C ARG A 166 -1.38 10.62 -25.12
N ASN A 167 -0.43 9.74 -25.40
CA ASN A 167 0.00 9.42 -26.75
C ASN A 167 -1.16 8.83 -27.60
N GLU A 168 -1.97 7.94 -27.01
CA GLU A 168 -3.16 7.40 -27.68
C GLU A 168 -4.17 8.51 -28.07
N ILE A 169 -4.40 9.47 -27.18
CA ILE A 169 -5.31 10.60 -27.45
C ILE A 169 -4.76 11.49 -28.57
N GLU A 170 -3.46 11.77 -28.56
CA GLU A 170 -2.79 12.57 -29.60
C GLU A 170 -2.87 11.89 -30.98
N GLU A 171 -2.65 10.57 -31.06
CA GLU A 171 -2.80 9.82 -32.33
C GLU A 171 -4.23 9.86 -32.88
N ILE A 172 -5.25 9.76 -32.01
CA ILE A 172 -6.66 9.84 -32.44
C ILE A 172 -7.02 11.24 -32.92
N SER A 173 -6.40 12.28 -32.38
CA SER A 173 -6.69 13.68 -32.73
C SER A 173 -6.06 14.12 -34.06
N VAL A 174 -5.06 13.39 -34.56
CA VAL A 174 -4.32 13.70 -35.80
C VAL A 174 -4.89 12.96 -37.03
N ASN A 175 -5.66 11.88 -36.81
CA ASN A 175 -6.35 11.11 -37.84
C ASN A 175 -7.79 11.55 -38.00
#